data_5c4ed297744aeb77bf3ef16b67263e34
#
_entry.id   5c4ed297744aeb77bf3ef16b67263e34
#
_cell.length_a   1.000
_cell.length_b   1.000
_cell.length_c   1.000
_cell.angle_alpha   90.00
_cell.angle_beta   90.00
_cell.angle_gamma   90.00
#
_symmetry.space_group_name_H-M   'P 1'
#
loop_
_entity.id
_entity.type
_entity.pdbx_description
1 polymer ?
#
loop_
_entity_poly.entity_id
_entity_poly.type
_entity_poly.pdbx_seq_one_letter_code
_entity_poly.pdbx_strand_id
1 'polypeptide(L)'
;MGLTKAIIDNINMSSANYIEIFLREQNLQRTSSEEGMDTRSWVNLLLQSGRLNEDTFERFLQEELFYGKRKQIRVYKLEDCRKYVYASDWTKGLERYSDGQSENFSNILGMQPNEEHPRKIVFASMKKNEQAELENIKILFACFIQVSIGRDKFEDSCSYIPVEIDFRRKRMTMKAWQRHNIAWEWYKTDALLDDILDILNKSFQIEVEAFGINHKKVLYAMSRNLINDAYLKIPAFGEVANLKETISNFSNDIIHTLSLIHI
;
A
#
# COMPACT_ATOMS: atom_id res chain seq x y z
N MET A 1 -4.57 9.49 19.80
CA MET A 1 -4.29 8.99 18.46
C MET A 1 -2.82 9.16 18.17
N GLY A 2 -2.18 8.31 17.39
CA GLY A 2 -0.75 8.45 17.16
C GLY A 2 -0.14 7.34 16.31
N LEU A 3 1.14 7.50 16.02
CA LEU A 3 1.92 6.53 15.27
C LEU A 3 2.06 5.23 16.05
N THR A 4 1.63 4.12 15.44
CA THR A 4 1.74 2.78 16.03
C THR A 4 2.94 2.02 15.49
N LYS A 5 3.39 0.98 16.21
CA LYS A 5 4.44 0.07 15.74
C LYS A 5 4.03 -0.58 14.42
N ALA A 6 2.77 -0.96 14.27
CA ALA A 6 2.27 -1.57 13.05
C ALA A 6 2.42 -0.66 11.82
N ILE A 7 2.17 0.66 11.94
CA ILE A 7 2.38 1.62 10.86
C ILE A 7 3.88 1.67 10.51
N ILE A 8 4.75 1.81 11.52
CA ILE A 8 6.20 1.85 11.32
C ILE A 8 6.68 0.61 10.58
N ASP A 9 6.25 -0.56 11.02
CA ASP A 9 6.62 -1.84 10.41
C ASP A 9 6.19 -1.91 8.94
N ASN A 10 5.07 -1.31 8.56
CA ASN A 10 4.60 -1.30 7.16
C ASN A 10 5.34 -0.28 6.28
N ILE A 11 5.97 0.75 6.86
CA ILE A 11 6.72 1.79 6.13
C ILE A 11 8.21 1.47 6.09
N ASN A 12 8.81 1.14 7.23
CA ASN A 12 10.26 0.93 7.39
C ASN A 12 10.69 -0.50 7.05
N MET A 13 10.16 -1.06 6.00
CA MET A 13 10.49 -2.43 5.56
C MET A 13 11.91 -2.59 5.02
N SER A 14 12.61 -1.50 4.78
CA SER A 14 14.01 -1.48 4.43
C SER A 14 14.82 -0.90 5.58
N SER A 15 16.14 -1.03 5.53
CA SER A 15 17.06 -0.43 6.50
C SER A 15 16.99 1.10 6.58
N ALA A 16 16.24 1.76 5.71
CA ALA A 16 16.04 3.20 5.70
C ALA A 16 14.86 3.58 6.59
N ASN A 17 15.09 4.46 7.55
CA ASN A 17 14.04 5.04 8.36
C ASN A 17 13.38 6.22 7.60
N TYR A 18 12.39 5.91 6.78
CA TYR A 18 11.70 6.91 5.96
C TYR A 18 11.03 8.00 6.80
N ILE A 19 10.55 7.66 8.00
CA ILE A 19 9.96 8.64 8.92
C ILE A 19 10.99 9.68 9.34
N GLU A 20 12.20 9.27 9.72
CA GLU A 20 13.24 10.22 10.10
C GLU A 20 13.77 11.05 8.94
N ILE A 21 13.76 10.50 7.73
CA ILE A 21 14.08 11.26 6.51
C ILE A 21 13.02 12.35 6.31
N PHE A 22 11.74 11.99 6.34
CA PHE A 22 10.63 12.93 6.24
C PHE A 22 10.70 14.03 7.31
N LEU A 23 10.93 13.69 8.58
CA LEU A 23 11.01 14.67 9.65
C LEU A 23 12.15 15.67 9.44
N ARG A 24 13.30 15.21 8.92
CA ARG A 24 14.43 16.11 8.57
C ARG A 24 14.06 17.05 7.42
N GLU A 25 13.31 16.58 6.43
CA GLU A 25 12.80 17.41 5.32
C GLU A 25 11.81 18.46 5.81
N GLN A 26 11.07 18.18 6.90
CA GLN A 26 10.22 19.16 7.60
C GLN A 26 11.01 20.07 8.57
N ASN A 27 12.34 20.04 8.55
CA ASN A 27 13.23 20.77 9.47
C ASN A 27 12.99 20.44 10.95
N LEU A 28 12.48 19.25 11.25
CA LEU A 28 12.30 18.75 12.60
C LEU A 28 13.55 17.98 13.03
N GLN A 29 14.17 18.44 14.11
CA GLN A 29 15.34 17.82 14.73
C GLN A 29 15.04 17.54 16.21
N ARG A 30 15.72 16.50 16.72
CA ARG A 30 15.64 16.16 18.15
C ARG A 30 16.32 17.25 18.96
N THR A 31 15.69 17.65 20.04
CA THR A 31 16.32 18.46 21.08
C THR A 31 17.13 17.56 22.01
N SER A 32 18.01 18.15 22.85
CA SER A 32 18.81 17.38 23.80
C SER A 32 17.97 16.52 24.76
N SER A 33 16.75 16.95 25.07
CA SER A 33 15.81 16.17 25.90
C SER A 33 15.09 15.04 25.13
N GLU A 34 15.13 15.04 23.81
CA GLU A 34 14.53 14.03 22.93
C GLU A 34 15.56 13.03 22.41
N GLU A 35 16.87 13.30 22.66
CA GLU A 35 17.94 12.36 22.34
C GLU A 35 17.71 11.04 23.09
N GLY A 36 17.75 9.92 22.33
CA GLY A 36 17.51 8.58 22.90
C GLY A 36 16.07 8.09 22.87
N MET A 37 15.10 8.94 22.53
CA MET A 37 13.73 8.46 22.27
C MET A 37 13.71 7.57 21.04
N ASP A 38 12.87 6.52 21.05
CA ASP A 38 12.55 5.78 19.82
C ASP A 38 11.72 6.66 18.86
N THR A 39 11.76 6.34 17.57
CA THR A 39 11.09 7.14 16.52
C THR A 39 9.60 7.28 16.77
N ARG A 40 8.92 6.25 17.26
CA ARG A 40 7.48 6.29 17.55
C ARG A 40 7.15 7.28 18.65
N SER A 41 7.86 7.19 19.76
CA SER A 41 7.66 8.09 20.91
C SER A 41 7.93 9.53 20.53
N TRP A 42 8.99 9.77 19.77
CA TRP A 42 9.33 11.10 19.29
C TRP A 42 8.28 11.69 18.35
N VAL A 43 7.82 10.94 17.34
CA VAL A 43 6.74 11.39 16.44
C VAL A 43 5.47 11.71 17.21
N ASN A 44 5.08 10.84 18.17
CA ASN A 44 3.88 11.08 18.97
C ASN A 44 4.01 12.34 19.83
N LEU A 45 5.18 12.63 20.36
CA LEU A 45 5.46 13.89 21.05
C LEU A 45 5.34 15.09 20.11
N LEU A 46 5.88 15.00 18.89
CA LEU A 46 5.79 16.07 17.89
C LEU A 46 4.34 16.36 17.48
N LEU A 47 3.52 15.32 17.29
CA LEU A 47 2.09 15.43 16.99
C LEU A 47 1.34 16.08 18.17
N GLN A 48 1.55 15.59 19.39
CA GLN A 48 0.89 16.10 20.60
C GLN A 48 1.24 17.58 20.90
N SER A 49 2.48 17.96 20.62
CA SER A 49 2.95 19.34 20.81
C SER A 49 2.60 20.29 19.66
N GLY A 50 2.00 19.79 18.59
CA GLY A 50 1.68 20.57 17.38
C GLY A 50 2.92 20.99 16.56
N ARG A 51 4.11 20.49 16.88
CA ARG A 51 5.33 20.73 16.10
C ARG A 51 5.31 20.03 14.75
N LEU A 52 4.62 18.88 14.66
CA LEU A 52 4.34 18.16 13.43
C LEU A 52 2.85 18.29 13.13
N ASN A 53 2.53 18.82 11.94
CA ASN A 53 1.15 18.89 11.47
C ASN A 53 0.62 17.51 11.13
N GLU A 54 -0.53 17.12 11.69
CA GLU A 54 -1.13 15.81 11.54
C GLU A 54 -1.51 15.51 10.08
N ASP A 55 -2.12 16.46 9.37
CA ASP A 55 -2.52 16.29 7.96
C ASP A 55 -1.30 16.08 7.04
N THR A 56 -0.20 16.78 7.35
CA THR A 56 1.04 16.65 6.58
C THR A 56 1.67 15.29 6.81
N PHE A 57 1.63 14.80 8.05
CA PHE A 57 2.15 13.49 8.39
C PHE A 57 1.25 12.37 7.84
N GLU A 58 -0.07 12.49 7.91
CA GLU A 58 -0.99 11.52 7.29
C GLU A 58 -0.80 11.43 5.78
N ARG A 59 -0.56 12.54 5.08
CA ARG A 59 -0.22 12.51 3.65
C ARG A 59 1.07 11.75 3.37
N PHE A 60 2.11 11.96 4.17
CA PHE A 60 3.34 11.18 4.07
C PHE A 60 3.08 9.69 4.30
N LEU A 61 2.32 9.32 5.35
CA LEU A 61 1.96 7.93 5.62
C LEU A 61 1.18 7.31 4.45
N GLN A 62 0.24 8.06 3.89
CA GLN A 62 -0.51 7.65 2.71
C GLN A 62 0.42 7.33 1.53
N GLU A 63 1.34 8.24 1.18
CA GLU A 63 2.30 8.05 0.09
C GLU A 63 3.15 6.79 0.31
N GLU A 64 3.69 6.60 1.51
CA GLU A 64 4.51 5.44 1.83
C GLU A 64 3.70 4.13 1.82
N LEU A 65 2.48 4.15 2.36
CA LEU A 65 1.62 2.97 2.37
C LEU A 65 1.11 2.59 0.98
N PHE A 66 0.88 3.54 0.08
CA PHE A 66 0.47 3.26 -1.29
C PHE A 66 1.65 2.91 -2.22
N TYR A 67 2.77 3.62 -2.12
CA TYR A 67 3.83 3.60 -3.13
C TYR A 67 5.19 3.14 -2.61
N GLY A 68 5.32 2.91 -1.29
CA GLY A 68 6.55 2.40 -0.69
C GLY A 68 7.03 1.07 -1.30
N LYS A 69 8.31 0.77 -1.15
CA LYS A 69 9.00 -0.37 -1.77
C LYS A 69 8.54 -1.73 -1.21
N ARG A 70 8.89 -2.82 -1.92
CA ARG A 70 8.76 -4.24 -1.50
C ARG A 70 7.33 -4.69 -1.20
N LYS A 71 6.40 -4.35 -2.08
CA LYS A 71 5.03 -4.83 -1.98
C LYS A 71 4.75 -5.91 -3.02
N GLN A 72 4.07 -6.97 -2.62
CA GLN A 72 3.39 -7.86 -3.56
C GLN A 72 2.27 -7.07 -4.22
N ILE A 73 2.16 -7.18 -5.54
CA ILE A 73 1.19 -6.43 -6.33
C ILE A 73 0.31 -7.42 -7.08
N ARG A 74 -1.01 -7.30 -6.91
CA ARG A 74 -1.99 -7.97 -7.75
C ARG A 74 -2.69 -6.96 -8.63
N VAL A 75 -2.81 -7.27 -9.91
CA VAL A 75 -3.47 -6.41 -10.89
C VAL A 75 -4.61 -7.19 -11.52
N TYR A 76 -5.75 -6.55 -11.63
CA TYR A 76 -6.97 -7.12 -12.18
C TYR A 76 -7.53 -6.20 -13.26
N LYS A 77 -8.20 -6.79 -14.25
CA LYS A 77 -9.03 -6.08 -15.22
C LYS A 77 -10.43 -5.93 -14.64
N LEU A 78 -11.00 -4.74 -14.70
CA LEU A 78 -12.41 -4.53 -14.37
C LEU A 78 -13.26 -4.98 -15.55
N GLU A 79 -14.24 -5.85 -15.32
CA GLU A 79 -15.09 -6.38 -16.38
C GLU A 79 -16.18 -5.38 -16.78
N ASP A 80 -17.00 -4.96 -15.84
CA ASP A 80 -18.03 -3.94 -16.09
C ASP A 80 -17.97 -2.84 -15.01
N CYS A 81 -17.72 -1.60 -15.46
CA CYS A 81 -17.61 -0.45 -14.57
C CYS A 81 -18.89 0.41 -14.54
N ARG A 82 -19.94 0.07 -15.31
CA ARG A 82 -21.12 0.92 -15.46
C ARG A 82 -21.96 1.06 -14.20
N LYS A 83 -21.89 0.08 -13.31
CA LYS A 83 -22.69 0.03 -12.08
C LYS A 83 -22.10 0.86 -10.93
N TYR A 84 -20.83 1.34 -11.05
CA TYR A 84 -20.07 1.94 -9.95
C TYR A 84 -19.40 3.24 -10.35
N VAL A 85 -20.06 3.99 -11.20
CA VAL A 85 -19.53 5.21 -11.82
C VAL A 85 -19.69 6.40 -10.89
N TYR A 86 -20.60 6.33 -9.90
CA TYR A 86 -20.87 7.46 -9.00
C TYR A 86 -20.38 7.20 -7.58
N ALA A 87 -19.98 8.27 -6.91
CA ALA A 87 -19.50 8.19 -5.52
C ALA A 87 -20.56 7.61 -4.57
N SER A 88 -21.84 7.89 -4.81
CA SER A 88 -22.96 7.34 -4.04
C SER A 88 -23.02 5.81 -4.02
N ASP A 89 -22.52 5.15 -5.05
CA ASP A 89 -22.52 3.69 -5.15
C ASP A 89 -21.55 3.05 -4.13
N TRP A 90 -20.56 3.83 -3.67
CA TRP A 90 -19.52 3.41 -2.73
C TRP A 90 -19.84 3.74 -1.29
N THR A 91 -20.72 4.70 -1.04
CA THR A 91 -20.99 5.24 0.31
C THR A 91 -21.29 4.16 1.33
N LYS A 92 -22.24 3.26 1.05
CA LYS A 92 -22.64 2.19 1.97
C LYS A 92 -21.51 1.22 2.31
N GLY A 93 -20.68 0.90 1.30
CA GLY A 93 -19.51 0.04 1.49
C GLY A 93 -18.45 0.73 2.34
N LEU A 94 -18.18 2.00 2.08
CA LEU A 94 -17.24 2.78 2.86
C LEU A 94 -17.69 2.93 4.32
N GLU A 95 -18.90 3.39 4.56
CA GLU A 95 -19.48 3.58 5.91
C GLU A 95 -19.37 2.32 6.77
N ARG A 96 -19.60 1.14 6.17
CA ARG A 96 -19.54 -0.15 6.86
C ARG A 96 -18.16 -0.47 7.43
N TYR A 97 -17.10 -0.08 6.73
CA TYR A 97 -15.71 -0.44 7.11
C TYR A 97 -14.90 0.76 7.63
N SER A 98 -15.47 1.97 7.66
CA SER A 98 -14.79 3.20 8.04
C SER A 98 -15.38 3.90 9.25
N ASP A 99 -16.12 3.18 10.11
CA ASP A 99 -16.81 3.74 11.27
C ASP A 99 -17.70 4.94 10.88
N GLY A 100 -18.43 4.82 9.74
CA GLY A 100 -19.41 5.81 9.26
C GLY A 100 -18.82 6.92 8.38
N GLN A 101 -17.55 6.85 8.01
CA GLN A 101 -16.98 7.81 7.04
C GLN A 101 -17.44 7.48 5.63
N SER A 102 -17.66 8.53 4.82
CA SER A 102 -18.05 8.41 3.42
C SER A 102 -17.18 9.28 2.51
N GLU A 103 -17.05 8.90 1.26
CA GLU A 103 -16.27 9.60 0.22
C GLU A 103 -14.77 9.80 0.59
N ASN A 104 -14.34 11.07 0.75
CA ASN A 104 -12.92 11.39 0.94
C ASN A 104 -12.61 11.60 2.42
N PHE A 105 -11.74 10.78 2.97
CA PHE A 105 -11.28 10.89 4.35
C PHE A 105 -9.90 10.27 4.54
N SER A 106 -9.21 10.69 5.59
CA SER A 106 -7.99 10.08 6.11
C SER A 106 -8.10 9.95 7.62
N ASN A 107 -7.80 8.77 8.15
CA ASN A 107 -7.75 8.49 9.59
C ASN A 107 -6.77 7.34 9.86
N ILE A 108 -5.60 7.42 9.26
CA ILE A 108 -4.55 6.38 9.35
C ILE A 108 -4.01 6.30 10.78
N LEU A 109 -3.86 7.45 11.43
CA LEU A 109 -3.35 7.54 12.81
C LEU A 109 -4.39 7.21 13.87
N GLY A 110 -5.67 7.37 13.56
CA GLY A 110 -6.75 7.24 14.53
C GLY A 110 -7.50 5.92 14.48
N MET A 111 -7.56 5.27 13.34
CA MET A 111 -8.37 4.08 13.15
C MET A 111 -7.50 2.82 13.07
N GLN A 112 -7.68 1.92 14.03
CA GLN A 112 -6.98 0.64 14.07
C GLN A 112 -7.99 -0.52 14.03
N PRO A 113 -7.71 -1.58 13.26
CA PRO A 113 -8.48 -2.81 13.31
C PRO A 113 -8.19 -3.58 14.61
N ASN A 114 -9.11 -4.42 15.02
CA ASN A 114 -8.97 -5.33 16.15
C ASN A 114 -9.58 -6.70 15.78
N GLU A 115 -9.59 -7.64 16.71
CA GLU A 115 -10.09 -9.00 16.48
C GLU A 115 -11.60 -9.02 16.15
N GLU A 116 -12.40 -8.14 16.77
CA GLU A 116 -13.86 -8.03 16.53
C GLU A 116 -14.15 -7.35 15.18
N HIS A 117 -13.34 -6.37 14.82
CA HIS A 117 -13.43 -5.62 13.56
C HIS A 117 -12.10 -5.73 12.79
N PRO A 118 -11.83 -6.91 12.20
CA PRO A 118 -10.49 -7.21 11.66
C PRO A 118 -10.15 -6.48 10.35
N ARG A 119 -11.12 -5.82 9.74
CA ARG A 119 -10.95 -5.07 8.49
C ARG A 119 -11.57 -3.70 8.62
N LYS A 120 -10.75 -2.67 8.47
CA LYS A 120 -11.20 -1.26 8.46
C LYS A 120 -10.64 -0.54 7.26
N ILE A 121 -11.42 0.40 6.72
CA ILE A 121 -10.93 1.36 5.73
C ILE A 121 -10.49 2.61 6.49
N VAL A 122 -9.20 2.90 6.43
CA VAL A 122 -8.59 4.02 7.16
C VAL A 122 -8.33 5.24 6.29
N PHE A 123 -8.47 5.07 4.98
CA PHE A 123 -8.36 6.15 3.99
C PHE A 123 -9.19 5.81 2.77
N ALA A 124 -9.88 6.81 2.25
CA ALA A 124 -10.50 6.76 0.92
C ALA A 124 -10.37 8.11 0.21
N SER A 125 -10.14 8.06 -1.09
CA SER A 125 -10.09 9.23 -1.96
C SER A 125 -10.70 8.91 -3.31
N MET A 126 -11.62 9.76 -3.76
CA MET A 126 -12.36 9.61 -5.01
C MET A 126 -12.10 10.81 -5.92
N LYS A 127 -11.57 10.54 -7.10
CA LYS A 127 -11.41 11.55 -8.14
C LYS A 127 -12.55 11.43 -9.15
N LYS A 128 -13.27 12.54 -9.40
CA LYS A 128 -14.39 12.64 -10.33
C LYS A 128 -13.98 13.42 -11.60
N ASN A 129 -14.59 13.09 -12.71
CA ASN A 129 -14.49 13.85 -13.97
C ASN A 129 -15.50 15.02 -13.97
N GLU A 130 -15.55 15.78 -15.07
CA GLU A 130 -16.47 16.92 -15.26
C GLU A 130 -17.95 16.52 -15.21
N GLN A 131 -18.27 15.25 -15.52
CA GLN A 131 -19.62 14.69 -15.48
C GLN A 131 -19.98 14.11 -14.10
N ALA A 132 -19.15 14.34 -13.07
CA ALA A 132 -19.27 13.78 -11.73
C ALA A 132 -19.12 12.25 -11.67
N GLU A 133 -18.64 11.60 -12.73
CA GLU A 133 -18.33 10.19 -12.75
C GLU A 133 -16.94 9.94 -12.15
N LEU A 134 -16.76 8.79 -11.53
CA LEU A 134 -15.48 8.42 -10.91
C LEU A 134 -14.42 8.05 -11.97
N GLU A 135 -13.30 8.74 -11.93
CA GLU A 135 -12.09 8.38 -12.69
C GLU A 135 -11.20 7.40 -11.94
N ASN A 136 -11.04 7.65 -10.65
CA ASN A 136 -10.14 6.86 -9.82
C ASN A 136 -10.64 6.82 -8.39
N ILE A 137 -10.46 5.65 -7.75
CA ILE A 137 -10.67 5.48 -6.31
C ILE A 137 -9.39 4.90 -5.71
N LYS A 138 -8.98 5.45 -4.58
CA LYS A 138 -7.94 4.91 -3.71
C LYS A 138 -8.55 4.58 -2.37
N ILE A 139 -8.36 3.35 -1.90
CA ILE A 139 -8.82 2.87 -0.61
C ILE A 139 -7.64 2.23 0.12
N LEU A 140 -7.47 2.53 1.40
CA LEU A 140 -6.49 1.87 2.24
C LEU A 140 -7.20 1.05 3.29
N PHE A 141 -7.07 -0.26 3.18
CA PHE A 141 -7.53 -1.19 4.20
C PHE A 141 -6.44 -1.36 5.27
N ALA A 142 -6.85 -1.32 6.53
CA ALA A 142 -6.08 -1.79 7.68
C ALA A 142 -6.64 -3.15 8.10
N CYS A 143 -5.80 -4.18 8.08
CA CYS A 143 -6.17 -5.56 8.35
C CYS A 143 -5.51 -6.02 9.64
N PHE A 144 -6.30 -6.43 10.63
CA PHE A 144 -5.78 -7.08 11.84
C PHE A 144 -5.05 -8.36 11.49
N ILE A 145 -3.87 -8.52 12.08
CA ILE A 145 -3.04 -9.72 11.97
C ILE A 145 -2.37 -9.99 13.30
N GLN A 146 -1.92 -11.22 13.50
CA GLN A 146 -1.04 -11.59 14.60
C GLN A 146 0.33 -11.99 14.05
N VAL A 147 1.38 -11.51 14.69
CA VAL A 147 2.77 -11.82 14.34
C VAL A 147 3.42 -12.62 15.45
N SER A 148 4.23 -13.60 15.09
CA SER A 148 5.01 -14.38 16.04
C SER A 148 6.23 -13.56 16.48
N ILE A 149 6.40 -13.41 17.79
CA ILE A 149 7.53 -12.72 18.43
C ILE A 149 8.45 -13.68 19.22
N GLY A 150 8.18 -14.97 19.13
CA GLY A 150 8.93 -16.02 19.81
C GLY A 150 8.14 -17.32 19.87
N ARG A 151 8.67 -18.32 20.56
CA ARG A 151 7.99 -19.61 20.73
C ARG A 151 6.68 -19.40 21.48
N ASP A 152 5.56 -19.72 20.84
CA ASP A 152 4.19 -19.60 21.36
C ASP A 152 3.80 -18.22 21.89
N LYS A 153 4.45 -17.15 21.39
CA LYS A 153 4.12 -15.76 21.71
C LYS A 153 3.72 -15.00 20.47
N PHE A 154 2.58 -14.33 20.56
CA PHE A 154 2.01 -13.55 19.48
C PHE A 154 1.81 -12.10 19.92
N GLU A 155 1.93 -11.19 18.99
CA GLU A 155 1.66 -9.76 19.15
C GLU A 155 0.64 -9.33 18.10
N ASP A 156 -0.37 -8.59 18.52
CA ASP A 156 -1.34 -8.00 17.62
C ASP A 156 -0.67 -6.92 16.77
N SER A 157 -0.98 -6.92 15.50
CA SER A 157 -0.39 -6.02 14.53
C SER A 157 -1.39 -5.70 13.41
N CYS A 158 -0.97 -4.93 12.43
CA CYS A 158 -1.79 -4.57 11.30
C CYS A 158 -1.00 -4.71 9.99
N SER A 159 -1.67 -5.17 8.94
CA SER A 159 -1.19 -5.09 7.56
C SER A 159 -2.02 -4.07 6.80
N TYR A 160 -1.37 -3.18 6.06
CA TYR A 160 -2.04 -2.16 5.26
C TYR A 160 -2.08 -2.61 3.80
N ILE A 161 -3.29 -2.60 3.22
CA ILE A 161 -3.54 -3.05 1.85
C ILE A 161 -4.13 -1.89 1.06
N PRO A 162 -3.31 -1.14 0.30
CA PRO A 162 -3.80 -0.15 -0.63
C PRO A 162 -4.45 -0.81 -1.84
N VAL A 163 -5.63 -0.31 -2.18
CA VAL A 163 -6.40 -0.64 -3.37
C VAL A 163 -6.55 0.61 -4.22
N GLU A 164 -6.22 0.51 -5.49
CA GLU A 164 -6.37 1.59 -6.46
C GLU A 164 -7.19 1.09 -7.65
N ILE A 165 -8.30 1.77 -7.94
CA ILE A 165 -9.21 1.44 -9.03
C ILE A 165 -9.20 2.59 -10.03
N ASP A 166 -8.75 2.32 -11.23
CA ASP A 166 -8.71 3.23 -12.36
C ASP A 166 -9.80 2.84 -13.35
N PHE A 167 -10.95 3.53 -13.31
CA PHE A 167 -12.10 3.26 -14.17
C PHE A 167 -11.79 3.58 -15.63
N ARG A 168 -10.97 4.59 -15.89
CA ARG A 168 -10.59 4.99 -17.24
C ARG A 168 -9.78 3.90 -17.93
N ARG A 169 -8.85 3.27 -17.18
CA ARG A 169 -8.01 2.17 -17.69
C ARG A 169 -8.61 0.80 -17.44
N LYS A 170 -9.79 0.74 -16.81
CA LYS A 170 -10.46 -0.51 -16.41
C LYS A 170 -9.52 -1.45 -15.66
N ARG A 171 -8.84 -0.93 -14.65
CA ARG A 171 -7.83 -1.66 -13.90
C ARG A 171 -8.01 -1.46 -12.40
N MET A 172 -7.88 -2.54 -11.64
CA MET A 172 -7.73 -2.52 -10.20
C MET A 172 -6.35 -3.04 -9.82
N THR A 173 -5.71 -2.37 -8.87
CA THR A 173 -4.42 -2.77 -8.32
C THR A 173 -4.54 -2.89 -6.81
N MET A 174 -4.10 -4.01 -6.26
CA MET A 174 -3.98 -4.24 -4.83
C MET A 174 -2.52 -4.48 -4.49
N LYS A 175 -2.07 -3.97 -3.36
CA LYS A 175 -0.68 -4.11 -2.92
C LYS A 175 -0.65 -4.54 -1.48
N ALA A 176 0.29 -5.39 -1.11
CA ALA A 176 0.50 -5.76 0.29
C ALA A 176 1.98 -6.05 0.55
N TRP A 177 2.40 -5.82 1.77
CA TRP A 177 3.73 -6.23 2.17
C TRP A 177 3.74 -7.69 2.62
N GLN A 178 4.71 -8.47 2.11
CA GLN A 178 4.90 -9.84 2.52
C GLN A 178 5.71 -9.90 3.83
N ARG A 179 5.05 -10.25 4.91
CA ARG A 179 5.69 -10.50 6.22
C ARG A 179 6.06 -11.98 6.37
N HIS A 180 7.18 -12.25 7.03
CA HIS A 180 7.68 -13.61 7.21
C HIS A 180 7.29 -14.24 8.56
N ASN A 181 6.95 -13.41 9.56
CA ASN A 181 6.64 -13.83 10.92
C ASN A 181 5.14 -13.86 11.24
N ILE A 182 4.32 -14.16 10.27
CA ILE A 182 2.86 -14.26 10.44
C ILE A 182 2.52 -15.52 11.25
N ALA A 183 1.68 -15.35 12.27
CA ALA A 183 1.30 -16.42 13.17
C ALA A 183 0.42 -17.50 12.51
N TRP A 184 -0.50 -17.09 11.62
CA TRP A 184 -1.52 -17.95 11.07
C TRP A 184 -1.65 -17.81 9.56
N GLU A 185 -2.01 -18.91 8.87
CA GLU A 185 -2.15 -18.95 7.40
C GLU A 185 -3.12 -17.89 6.85
N TRP A 186 -4.25 -17.67 7.55
CA TRP A 186 -5.26 -16.69 7.13
C TRP A 186 -4.85 -15.23 7.28
N TYR A 187 -3.72 -14.95 7.93
CA TYR A 187 -3.11 -13.62 7.99
C TYR A 187 -1.98 -13.44 6.99
N LYS A 188 -1.62 -14.48 6.23
CA LYS A 188 -0.63 -14.36 5.16
C LYS A 188 -1.12 -13.39 4.08
N THR A 189 -0.18 -12.79 3.40
CA THR A 189 -0.43 -11.75 2.38
C THR A 189 -1.43 -12.19 1.34
N ASP A 190 -1.31 -13.41 0.80
CA ASP A 190 -2.23 -13.92 -0.22
C ASP A 190 -3.66 -14.06 0.31
N ALA A 191 -3.82 -14.64 1.51
CA ALA A 191 -5.13 -14.79 2.15
C ALA A 191 -5.78 -13.43 2.44
N LEU A 192 -4.99 -12.44 2.87
CA LEU A 192 -5.49 -11.08 3.08
C LEU A 192 -5.92 -10.41 1.78
N LEU A 193 -5.17 -10.58 0.70
CA LEU A 193 -5.52 -10.02 -0.61
C LEU A 193 -6.80 -10.67 -1.17
N ASP A 194 -6.98 -11.98 -0.96
CA ASP A 194 -8.20 -12.70 -1.35
C ASP A 194 -9.41 -12.24 -0.53
N ASP A 195 -9.24 -12.04 0.77
CA ASP A 195 -10.27 -11.53 1.67
C ASP A 195 -10.70 -10.10 1.30
N ILE A 196 -9.76 -9.21 1.00
CA ILE A 196 -10.08 -7.85 0.53
C ILE A 196 -10.77 -7.88 -0.84
N LEU A 197 -10.37 -8.78 -1.74
CA LEU A 197 -11.06 -8.96 -3.02
C LEU A 197 -12.51 -9.41 -2.82
N ASP A 198 -12.74 -10.32 -1.88
CA ASP A 198 -14.08 -10.77 -1.47
C ASP A 198 -14.93 -9.63 -0.90
N ILE A 199 -14.34 -8.75 -0.07
CA ILE A 199 -15.01 -7.55 0.44
C ILE A 199 -15.39 -6.61 -0.71
N LEU A 200 -14.48 -6.37 -1.65
CA LEU A 200 -14.73 -5.52 -2.82
C LEU A 200 -15.85 -6.09 -3.68
N ASN A 201 -15.86 -7.40 -3.91
CA ASN A 201 -16.93 -8.08 -4.62
C ASN A 201 -18.29 -7.96 -3.91
N LYS A 202 -18.34 -8.30 -2.62
CA LYS A 202 -19.60 -8.42 -1.87
C LYS A 202 -20.17 -7.07 -1.44
N SER A 203 -19.32 -6.16 -1.01
CA SER A 203 -19.76 -4.88 -0.41
C SER A 203 -19.75 -3.73 -1.39
N PHE A 204 -18.88 -3.78 -2.40
CA PHE A 204 -18.76 -2.76 -3.43
C PHE A 204 -19.15 -3.27 -4.82
N GLN A 205 -19.53 -4.55 -4.93
CA GLN A 205 -19.99 -5.21 -6.16
C GLN A 205 -18.99 -5.03 -7.34
N ILE A 206 -17.69 -5.04 -7.05
CA ILE A 206 -16.63 -4.94 -8.05
C ILE A 206 -16.40 -6.32 -8.66
N GLU A 207 -16.63 -6.44 -9.97
CA GLU A 207 -16.34 -7.65 -10.72
C GLU A 207 -15.02 -7.49 -11.46
N VAL A 208 -14.08 -8.39 -11.20
CA VAL A 208 -12.75 -8.36 -11.80
C VAL A 208 -12.38 -9.69 -12.43
N GLU A 209 -11.59 -9.60 -13.48
CA GLU A 209 -10.94 -10.72 -14.15
C GLU A 209 -9.45 -10.68 -13.89
N ALA A 210 -8.87 -11.82 -13.51
CA ALA A 210 -7.42 -11.95 -13.40
C ALA A 210 -6.78 -11.88 -14.79
N PHE A 211 -5.63 -11.20 -14.89
CA PHE A 211 -4.89 -11.18 -16.16
C PHE A 211 -4.37 -12.59 -16.49
N GLY A 212 -4.69 -13.10 -17.65
CA GLY A 212 -4.24 -14.38 -18.15
C GLY A 212 -2.74 -14.41 -18.48
N ILE A 213 -2.22 -15.62 -18.74
CA ILE A 213 -0.80 -15.89 -19.02
C ILE A 213 -0.25 -15.05 -20.21
N ASN A 214 -1.09 -14.71 -21.17
CA ASN A 214 -0.69 -13.86 -22.29
C ASN A 214 -0.35 -12.43 -21.89
N HIS A 215 -1.04 -11.87 -20.88
CA HIS A 215 -0.74 -10.56 -20.34
C HIS A 215 0.62 -10.54 -19.61
N LYS A 216 0.96 -11.64 -18.91
CA LYS A 216 2.30 -11.82 -18.30
C LYS A 216 3.39 -11.76 -19.36
N LYS A 217 3.23 -12.47 -20.47
CA LYS A 217 4.18 -12.45 -21.59
C LYS A 217 4.34 -11.06 -22.19
N VAL A 218 3.24 -10.31 -22.35
CA VAL A 218 3.26 -8.93 -22.88
C VAL A 218 3.98 -8.01 -21.92
N LEU A 219 3.66 -8.05 -20.60
CA LEU A 219 4.33 -7.25 -19.58
C LEU A 219 5.83 -7.55 -19.51
N TYR A 220 6.21 -8.82 -19.61
CA TYR A 220 7.61 -9.23 -19.68
C TYR A 220 8.31 -8.65 -20.92
N ALA A 221 7.69 -8.77 -22.10
CA ALA A 221 8.23 -8.23 -23.34
C ALA A 221 8.38 -6.70 -23.29
N MET A 222 7.38 -5.99 -22.74
CA MET A 222 7.44 -4.53 -22.55
C MET A 222 8.56 -4.14 -21.58
N SER A 223 8.68 -4.81 -20.44
CA SER A 223 9.75 -4.57 -19.46
C SER A 223 11.12 -4.78 -20.10
N ARG A 224 11.31 -5.88 -20.83
CA ARG A 224 12.55 -6.18 -21.56
C ARG A 224 12.86 -5.12 -22.61
N ASN A 225 11.87 -4.66 -23.37
CA ASN A 225 12.06 -3.61 -24.38
C ASN A 225 12.45 -2.28 -23.74
N LEU A 226 11.78 -1.88 -22.63
CA LEU A 226 12.12 -0.67 -21.89
C LEU A 226 13.56 -0.70 -21.35
N ILE A 227 13.99 -1.84 -20.84
CA ILE A 227 15.36 -2.04 -20.36
C ILE A 227 16.35 -1.94 -21.53
N ASN A 228 16.08 -2.59 -22.66
CA ASN A 228 16.92 -2.51 -23.86
C ASN A 228 16.98 -1.08 -24.41
N ASP A 229 15.86 -0.37 -24.47
CA ASP A 229 15.81 1.03 -24.89
C ASP A 229 16.61 1.95 -23.95
N ALA A 230 16.56 1.71 -22.64
CA ALA A 230 17.39 2.43 -21.67
C ALA A 230 18.88 2.17 -21.89
N TYR A 231 19.28 0.92 -22.18
CA TYR A 231 20.65 0.57 -22.53
C TYR A 231 21.16 1.31 -23.79
N LEU A 232 20.30 1.42 -24.81
CA LEU A 232 20.67 2.07 -26.06
C LEU A 232 20.76 3.60 -25.94
N LYS A 233 19.99 4.20 -25.03
CA LYS A 233 19.92 5.67 -24.86
C LYS A 233 20.94 6.24 -23.86
N ILE A 234 21.59 5.40 -23.08
CA ILE A 234 22.58 5.82 -22.08
C ILE A 234 23.93 5.15 -22.39
N PRO A 235 24.80 5.78 -23.23
CA PRO A 235 26.04 5.17 -23.69
C PRO A 235 26.97 4.72 -22.54
N ALA A 236 26.97 5.43 -21.42
CA ALA A 236 27.77 5.09 -20.24
C ALA A 236 27.35 3.76 -19.56
N PHE A 237 26.18 3.22 -19.85
CA PHE A 237 25.72 1.94 -19.30
C PHE A 237 26.50 0.72 -19.85
N GLY A 238 27.07 0.82 -21.04
CA GLY A 238 27.84 -0.26 -21.66
C GLY A 238 29.22 -0.47 -21.05
N GLU A 239 29.77 0.53 -20.35
CA GLU A 239 31.14 0.50 -19.80
C GLU A 239 31.25 0.03 -18.34
N VAL A 240 30.13 -0.07 -17.63
CA VAL A 240 30.13 -0.47 -16.20
C VAL A 240 29.66 -1.90 -16.06
N ALA A 241 30.60 -2.86 -15.97
CA ALA A 241 30.31 -4.29 -15.83
C ALA A 241 29.36 -4.61 -14.66
N ASN A 242 29.48 -3.89 -13.53
CA ASN A 242 28.61 -4.02 -12.36
C ASN A 242 27.17 -3.56 -12.62
N LEU A 243 26.94 -2.69 -13.58
CA LEU A 243 25.61 -2.19 -13.91
C LEU A 243 24.80 -3.23 -14.69
N LYS A 244 25.48 -4.02 -15.54
CA LYS A 244 24.84 -5.12 -16.27
C LYS A 244 24.32 -6.20 -15.33
N GLU A 245 25.08 -6.51 -14.29
CA GLU A 245 24.68 -7.44 -13.24
C GLU A 245 23.54 -6.87 -12.38
N THR A 246 23.61 -5.60 -11.99
CA THR A 246 22.56 -4.91 -11.24
C THR A 246 21.24 -4.83 -12.03
N ILE A 247 21.30 -4.56 -13.33
CA ILE A 247 20.10 -4.52 -14.18
C ILE A 247 19.59 -5.93 -14.47
N SER A 248 20.46 -6.93 -14.61
CA SER A 248 20.05 -8.33 -14.72
C SER A 248 19.34 -8.80 -13.44
N ASN A 249 19.87 -8.44 -12.28
CA ASN A 249 19.26 -8.74 -10.98
C ASN A 249 17.93 -7.99 -10.82
N PHE A 250 17.86 -6.71 -11.17
CA PHE A 250 16.62 -5.93 -11.18
C PHE A 250 15.59 -6.50 -12.16
N SER A 251 16.02 -6.94 -13.35
CA SER A 251 15.17 -7.61 -14.34
C SER A 251 14.65 -8.95 -13.80
N ASN A 252 15.50 -9.73 -13.13
CA ASN A 252 15.12 -10.99 -12.49
C ASN A 252 14.19 -10.75 -11.30
N ASP A 253 14.39 -9.69 -10.52
CA ASP A 253 13.51 -9.29 -9.42
C ASP A 253 12.13 -8.85 -9.94
N ILE A 254 12.09 -8.10 -11.05
CA ILE A 254 10.83 -7.77 -11.74
C ILE A 254 10.14 -9.04 -12.24
N ILE A 255 10.88 -9.96 -12.87
CA ILE A 255 10.36 -11.23 -13.38
C ILE A 255 9.85 -12.08 -12.21
N HIS A 256 10.62 -12.15 -11.13
CA HIS A 256 10.23 -12.88 -9.92
C HIS A 256 9.00 -12.25 -9.27
N THR A 257 8.97 -10.93 -9.18
CA THR A 257 7.81 -10.17 -8.67
C THR A 257 6.59 -10.33 -9.58
N LEU A 258 6.77 -10.29 -10.91
CA LEU A 258 5.70 -10.55 -11.88
C LEU A 258 5.27 -12.03 -11.89
N SER A 259 6.14 -12.96 -11.55
CA SER A 259 5.78 -14.38 -11.39
C SER A 259 5.08 -14.68 -10.07
N LEU A 260 5.32 -13.86 -9.05
CA LEU A 260 4.62 -13.89 -7.75
C LEU A 260 3.30 -13.09 -7.79
N ILE A 261 3.06 -12.28 -8.82
CA ILE A 261 1.74 -11.75 -9.09
C ILE A 261 0.89 -12.95 -9.52
N HIS A 262 0.16 -13.52 -8.58
CA HIS A 262 -0.91 -14.46 -8.88
C HIS A 262 -1.96 -13.71 -9.70
N ILE A 263 -1.80 -13.82 -11.00
CA ILE A 263 -2.78 -13.35 -11.96
C ILE A 263 -3.70 -14.51 -12.27
#